data_647112d76ad7f4940c2410ac7bd21e1a
#
_entry.id   647112d76ad7f4940c2410ac7bd21e1a
#
_cell.length_a   1.000
_cell.length_b   1.000
_cell.length_c   1.000
_cell.angle_alpha   90.00
_cell.angle_beta   90.00
_cell.angle_gamma   90.00
#
_symmetry.space_group_name_H-M   'P 1'
#
loop_
_entity.id
_entity.type
_entity.pdbx_description
1 polymer ?
#
loop_
_entity_poly.entity_id
_entity_poly.type
_entity_poly.pdbx_seq_one_letter_code
_entity_poly.pdbx_strand_id
1 'polypeptide(L)'
;TLPVGTVLAGRYTVGEMLSIDGEGILYRGAENLGRFRVTIKEYMPLTLAAERGKDCILRPKPGSEVLFKTTRMDFADLYRFIQRITPANGLEAVLDVFEENNTVYAVMENPGGCPLQKWLEEHGTVTPQQACAMLEPVFRGVEAMHQVGLVHRGICPANIRILDNGRARLTGYATVGLRTAGSGLHEQLYEGYSAPEQYSTAEFEGRYTDEYSLAAVFYRMVCGVSPVPAAQRLVSDSNPKARTVSSAVPPYVSETLYLGLRLKPVERIQTVPQLFKALSSQEYTQELARTMKPETPVGQPEEKAHLLSIKGLLAGILILLAILLVLMVWTMVSHNLPSASSGSVEPEPASSEVLEPQNLVPSFIGMDYAQVQNNREYTGMYLFYVTEEYSDTVPAGQIMTQEPAADTVLKAGETIRLVVSKG
;
A
#
# COMPACT_ATOMS: atom_id res chain seq x y z
N THR A 1 -23.06 -9.56 -20.35
CA THR A 1 -23.64 -10.26 -19.18
C THR A 1 -24.08 -11.65 -19.58
N LEU A 2 -24.17 -12.58 -18.60
CA LEU A 2 -24.84 -13.87 -18.80
C LEU A 2 -26.36 -13.70 -18.85
N PRO A 3 -27.07 -14.49 -19.66
CA PRO A 3 -28.56 -14.55 -19.63
C PRO A 3 -29.04 -15.03 -18.26
N VAL A 4 -30.15 -14.46 -17.80
CA VAL A 4 -30.86 -14.98 -16.61
C VAL A 4 -31.32 -16.42 -16.88
N GLY A 5 -31.13 -17.31 -15.92
CA GLY A 5 -31.42 -18.73 -16.06
C GLY A 5 -30.24 -19.57 -16.57
N THR A 6 -29.12 -18.97 -16.92
CA THR A 6 -27.89 -19.74 -17.23
C THR A 6 -27.48 -20.59 -16.05
N VAL A 7 -27.20 -21.87 -16.31
CA VAL A 7 -26.75 -22.82 -15.29
C VAL A 7 -25.25 -22.98 -15.40
N LEU A 8 -24.55 -22.69 -14.30
CA LEU A 8 -23.08 -22.79 -14.19
C LEU A 8 -22.71 -24.02 -13.35
N ALA A 9 -21.66 -24.74 -13.77
CA ALA A 9 -21.17 -25.98 -13.15
C ALA A 9 -22.28 -27.02 -12.90
N GLY A 10 -23.40 -26.99 -13.65
CA GLY A 10 -24.57 -27.83 -13.43
C GLY A 10 -25.29 -27.59 -12.08
N ARG A 11 -24.88 -26.61 -11.32
CA ARG A 11 -25.26 -26.43 -9.91
C ARG A 11 -25.84 -25.05 -9.58
N TYR A 12 -25.38 -24.00 -10.23
CA TYR A 12 -25.76 -22.64 -9.87
C TYR A 12 -26.57 -21.99 -11.00
N THR A 13 -27.74 -21.47 -10.70
CA THR A 13 -28.57 -20.72 -11.66
C THR A 13 -28.29 -19.22 -11.51
N VAL A 14 -27.88 -18.56 -12.60
CA VAL A 14 -27.64 -17.13 -12.68
C VAL A 14 -28.97 -16.38 -12.71
N GLY A 15 -29.12 -15.39 -11.88
CA GLY A 15 -30.23 -14.45 -11.83
C GLY A 15 -29.89 -13.08 -12.41
N GLU A 16 -30.46 -12.04 -11.80
CA GLU A 16 -30.24 -10.65 -12.20
C GLU A 16 -28.80 -10.20 -11.90
N MET A 17 -28.28 -9.35 -12.78
CA MET A 17 -27.04 -8.60 -12.52
C MET A 17 -27.27 -7.60 -11.37
N LEU A 18 -26.40 -7.63 -10.37
CA LEU A 18 -26.44 -6.74 -9.22
C LEU A 18 -25.54 -5.52 -9.42
N SER A 19 -24.33 -5.72 -9.93
CA SER A 19 -23.34 -4.66 -10.19
C SER A 19 -22.29 -5.09 -11.19
N ILE A 20 -21.59 -4.10 -11.73
CA ILE A 20 -20.38 -4.28 -12.55
C ILE A 20 -19.29 -3.43 -11.90
N ASP A 21 -18.09 -3.97 -11.80
CA ASP A 21 -16.88 -3.25 -11.42
C ASP A 21 -15.76 -3.45 -12.46
N GLY A 22 -14.56 -2.93 -12.19
CA GLY A 22 -13.44 -3.01 -13.13
C GLY A 22 -12.87 -4.41 -13.35
N GLU A 23 -13.18 -5.37 -12.47
CA GLU A 23 -12.72 -6.76 -12.64
C GLU A 23 -13.83 -7.72 -13.05
N GLY A 24 -15.12 -7.34 -12.93
CA GLY A 24 -16.15 -8.25 -13.32
C GLY A 24 -17.59 -7.86 -13.02
N ILE A 25 -18.44 -8.87 -13.02
CA ILE A 25 -19.88 -8.73 -12.86
C ILE A 25 -20.35 -9.55 -11.67
N LEU A 26 -21.14 -8.93 -10.81
CA LEU A 26 -21.82 -9.61 -9.70
C LEU A 26 -23.27 -9.90 -10.07
N TYR A 27 -23.68 -11.15 -9.93
CA TYR A 27 -25.04 -11.61 -10.17
C TYR A 27 -25.69 -12.08 -8.86
N ARG A 28 -27.00 -11.96 -8.80
CA ARG A 28 -27.81 -12.78 -7.92
C ARG A 28 -27.80 -14.20 -8.47
N GLY A 29 -27.79 -15.20 -7.60
CA GLY A 29 -27.84 -16.60 -8.00
C GLY A 29 -28.62 -17.47 -7.01
N ALA A 30 -28.83 -18.69 -7.42
CA ALA A 30 -29.40 -19.73 -6.57
C ALA A 30 -28.62 -21.04 -6.75
N GLU A 31 -28.36 -21.72 -5.66
CA GLU A 31 -27.83 -23.07 -5.68
C GLU A 31 -29.00 -24.05 -5.85
N ASN A 32 -28.92 -24.93 -6.86
CA ASN A 32 -30.08 -25.71 -7.32
C ASN A 32 -30.46 -26.86 -6.39
N LEU A 33 -29.51 -27.48 -5.70
CA LEU A 33 -29.76 -28.65 -4.83
C LEU A 33 -30.30 -28.23 -3.46
N GLY A 34 -29.61 -27.24 -2.81
CA GLY A 34 -30.01 -26.75 -1.49
C GLY A 34 -31.06 -25.63 -1.54
N ARG A 35 -31.36 -25.08 -2.72
CA ARG A 35 -32.32 -24.00 -2.96
C ARG A 35 -32.04 -22.74 -2.13
N PHE A 36 -30.78 -22.46 -1.83
CA PHE A 36 -30.42 -21.25 -1.11
C PHE A 36 -29.87 -20.16 -2.06
N ARG A 37 -30.00 -18.89 -1.63
CA ARG A 37 -29.59 -17.75 -2.41
C ARG A 37 -28.05 -17.57 -2.27
N VAL A 38 -27.40 -17.30 -3.41
CA VAL A 38 -25.99 -17.01 -3.50
C VAL A 38 -25.76 -15.70 -4.25
N THR A 39 -24.57 -15.16 -4.17
CA THR A 39 -24.05 -14.18 -5.10
C THR A 39 -22.95 -14.84 -5.94
N ILE A 40 -22.90 -14.52 -7.23
CA ILE A 40 -21.93 -15.10 -8.17
C ILE A 40 -21.16 -13.94 -8.77
N LYS A 41 -19.84 -13.86 -8.49
CA LYS A 41 -18.96 -12.90 -9.14
C LYS A 41 -18.23 -13.58 -10.30
N GLU A 42 -18.42 -13.03 -11.49
CA GLU A 42 -17.77 -13.46 -12.71
C GLU A 42 -16.57 -12.54 -12.99
N TYR A 43 -15.39 -13.10 -13.21
CA TYR A 43 -14.27 -12.33 -13.72
C TYR A 43 -14.56 -11.93 -15.18
N MET A 44 -14.78 -10.64 -15.43
CA MET A 44 -15.04 -10.08 -16.76
C MET A 44 -14.62 -8.59 -16.81
N PRO A 45 -13.32 -8.27 -16.80
CA PRO A 45 -12.86 -6.90 -16.85
C PRO A 45 -13.12 -6.28 -18.21
N LEU A 46 -13.95 -5.27 -18.27
CA LEU A 46 -14.36 -4.61 -19.52
C LEU A 46 -13.20 -3.94 -20.28
N THR A 47 -12.11 -3.61 -19.56
CA THR A 47 -10.89 -3.09 -20.18
C THR A 47 -10.16 -4.14 -21.01
N LEU A 48 -10.19 -5.42 -20.60
CA LEU A 48 -9.42 -6.53 -21.16
C LEU A 48 -10.26 -7.52 -21.96
N ALA A 49 -11.57 -7.64 -21.64
CA ALA A 49 -12.48 -8.61 -22.24
C ALA A 49 -13.24 -8.00 -23.42
N ALA A 50 -13.39 -8.77 -24.48
CA ALA A 50 -14.27 -8.47 -25.59
C ALA A 50 -15.76 -8.75 -25.20
N GLU A 51 -16.68 -8.24 -26.01
CA GLU A 51 -18.09 -8.57 -25.84
C GLU A 51 -18.33 -10.08 -25.94
N ARG A 52 -19.20 -10.58 -25.07
CA ARG A 52 -19.57 -12.00 -25.01
C ARG A 52 -20.40 -12.39 -26.23
N GLY A 53 -20.01 -13.46 -26.90
CA GLY A 53 -20.79 -14.06 -27.95
C GLY A 53 -22.00 -14.86 -27.45
N LYS A 54 -22.80 -15.41 -28.38
CA LYS A 54 -23.96 -16.27 -28.06
C LYS A 54 -23.58 -17.59 -27.38
N ASP A 55 -22.32 -18.00 -27.53
CA ASP A 55 -21.73 -19.21 -26.92
C ASP A 55 -21.38 -19.06 -25.43
N CYS A 56 -21.64 -17.89 -24.86
CA CYS A 56 -21.26 -17.51 -23.49
C CYS A 56 -19.75 -17.52 -23.19
N ILE A 57 -18.88 -17.85 -24.14
CA ILE A 57 -17.43 -17.90 -23.96
C ILE A 57 -16.86 -16.47 -23.94
N LEU A 58 -16.11 -16.16 -22.91
CA LEU A 58 -15.39 -14.89 -22.78
C LEU A 58 -14.07 -14.94 -23.56
N ARG A 59 -13.79 -13.88 -24.32
CA ARG A 59 -12.56 -13.74 -25.12
C ARG A 59 -11.83 -12.48 -24.70
N PRO A 60 -10.51 -12.52 -24.56
CA PRO A 60 -9.73 -11.29 -24.37
C PRO A 60 -9.80 -10.39 -25.61
N LYS A 61 -9.61 -9.11 -25.43
CA LYS A 61 -9.39 -8.18 -26.53
C LYS A 61 -8.03 -8.46 -27.18
N PRO A 62 -7.87 -8.21 -28.50
CA PRO A 62 -6.59 -8.33 -29.17
C PRO A 62 -5.50 -7.51 -28.47
N GLY A 63 -4.36 -8.14 -28.16
CA GLY A 63 -3.24 -7.54 -27.44
C GLY A 63 -3.38 -7.52 -25.91
N SER A 64 -4.51 -8.01 -25.35
CA SER A 64 -4.73 -8.08 -23.89
C SER A 64 -4.66 -9.51 -23.35
N GLU A 65 -4.28 -10.49 -24.15
CA GLU A 65 -4.40 -11.93 -23.85
C GLU A 65 -3.59 -12.31 -22.60
N VAL A 66 -2.34 -11.82 -22.49
CA VAL A 66 -1.45 -12.11 -21.38
C VAL A 66 -1.99 -11.49 -20.09
N LEU A 67 -2.31 -10.19 -20.12
CA LEU A 67 -2.83 -9.48 -18.95
C LEU A 67 -4.17 -10.07 -18.48
N PHE A 68 -5.07 -10.38 -19.43
CA PHE A 68 -6.34 -11.06 -19.14
C PHE A 68 -6.12 -12.40 -18.43
N LYS A 69 -5.17 -13.21 -18.91
CA LYS A 69 -4.84 -14.50 -18.30
C LYS A 69 -4.28 -14.34 -16.89
N THR A 70 -3.32 -13.42 -16.73
CA THR A 70 -2.67 -13.19 -15.42
C THR A 70 -3.67 -12.70 -14.39
N THR A 71 -4.43 -11.64 -14.69
CA THR A 71 -5.41 -11.08 -13.76
C THR A 71 -6.59 -12.03 -13.49
N ARG A 72 -6.93 -12.92 -14.44
CA ARG A 72 -7.88 -14.01 -14.22
C ARG A 72 -7.35 -15.03 -13.20
N MET A 73 -6.06 -15.36 -13.26
CA MET A 73 -5.42 -16.23 -12.26
C MET A 73 -5.39 -15.56 -10.89
N ASP A 74 -5.02 -14.29 -10.82
CA ASP A 74 -5.05 -13.52 -9.56
C ASP A 74 -6.44 -13.52 -8.91
N PHE A 75 -7.49 -13.36 -9.73
CA PHE A 75 -8.87 -13.46 -9.27
C PHE A 75 -9.19 -14.85 -8.72
N ALA A 76 -8.86 -15.92 -9.46
CA ALA A 76 -9.11 -17.30 -9.03
C ALA A 76 -8.39 -17.60 -7.70
N ASP A 77 -7.14 -17.22 -7.59
CA ASP A 77 -6.30 -17.47 -6.41
C ASP A 77 -6.81 -16.70 -5.20
N LEU A 78 -7.16 -15.42 -5.35
CA LEU A 78 -7.75 -14.62 -4.28
C LEU A 78 -8.99 -15.34 -3.69
N TYR A 79 -9.95 -15.70 -4.53
CA TYR A 79 -11.20 -16.31 -4.04
C TYR A 79 -10.99 -17.72 -3.48
N ARG A 80 -10.06 -18.51 -4.02
CA ARG A 80 -9.65 -19.81 -3.45
C ARG A 80 -8.98 -19.64 -2.07
N PHE A 81 -8.16 -18.62 -1.88
CA PHE A 81 -7.58 -18.32 -0.57
C PHE A 81 -8.65 -17.89 0.43
N ILE A 82 -9.56 -16.99 0.03
CA ILE A 82 -10.66 -16.56 0.89
C ILE A 82 -11.55 -17.75 1.27
N GLN A 83 -11.84 -18.65 0.34
CA GLN A 83 -12.62 -19.88 0.59
C GLN A 83 -12.05 -20.72 1.75
N ARG A 84 -10.71 -20.76 1.89
CA ARG A 84 -10.04 -21.54 2.94
C ARG A 84 -10.13 -20.90 4.33
N ILE A 85 -10.22 -19.58 4.40
CA ILE A 85 -10.29 -18.84 5.67
C ILE A 85 -11.74 -18.52 6.09
N THR A 86 -12.70 -18.62 5.19
CA THR A 86 -14.11 -18.57 5.53
C THR A 86 -14.58 -19.99 5.87
N PRO A 87 -15.12 -20.27 7.03
CA PRO A 87 -16.15 -19.49 7.69
C PRO A 87 -15.66 -18.62 8.88
N ALA A 88 -14.56 -17.91 8.77
CA ALA A 88 -14.20 -16.95 9.81
C ALA A 88 -15.34 -15.96 10.03
N ASN A 89 -15.80 -15.86 11.27
CA ASN A 89 -16.84 -14.92 11.64
C ASN A 89 -16.46 -13.51 11.21
N GLY A 90 -17.39 -12.82 10.52
CA GLY A 90 -17.18 -11.45 10.07
C GLY A 90 -16.82 -11.28 8.61
N LEU A 91 -16.52 -12.36 7.89
CA LEU A 91 -16.29 -12.37 6.44
C LEU A 91 -17.44 -13.03 5.70
N GLU A 92 -17.78 -12.54 4.50
CA GLU A 92 -18.68 -13.22 3.58
C GLU A 92 -18.04 -14.54 3.12
N ALA A 93 -18.77 -15.67 3.22
CA ALA A 93 -18.19 -16.95 2.87
C ALA A 93 -18.14 -17.15 1.35
N VAL A 94 -16.98 -17.58 0.84
CA VAL A 94 -16.81 -18.09 -0.52
C VAL A 94 -17.12 -19.58 -0.49
N LEU A 95 -18.17 -19.97 -1.21
CA LEU A 95 -18.71 -21.34 -1.20
C LEU A 95 -18.06 -22.21 -2.28
N ASP A 96 -17.79 -21.62 -3.45
CA ASP A 96 -17.21 -22.33 -4.58
C ASP A 96 -16.41 -21.40 -5.50
N VAL A 97 -15.38 -21.93 -6.17
CA VAL A 97 -14.59 -21.22 -7.19
C VAL A 97 -14.29 -22.18 -8.31
N PHE A 98 -14.76 -21.90 -9.51
CA PHE A 98 -14.59 -22.78 -10.67
C PHE A 98 -14.35 -22.00 -11.97
N GLU A 99 -13.83 -22.70 -12.97
CA GLU A 99 -13.58 -22.16 -14.30
C GLU A 99 -14.61 -22.73 -15.29
N GLU A 100 -15.27 -21.84 -16.02
CA GLU A 100 -16.21 -22.16 -17.09
C GLU A 100 -16.25 -20.96 -18.07
N ASN A 101 -16.67 -21.15 -19.31
CA ASN A 101 -16.84 -20.09 -20.30
C ASN A 101 -15.55 -19.25 -20.53
N ASN A 102 -14.38 -19.84 -20.37
CA ASN A 102 -13.07 -19.18 -20.42
C ASN A 102 -12.90 -18.03 -19.41
N THR A 103 -13.60 -18.11 -18.29
CA THR A 103 -13.49 -17.19 -17.15
C THR A 103 -13.55 -17.95 -15.83
N VAL A 104 -13.53 -17.21 -14.71
CA VAL A 104 -13.63 -17.74 -13.35
C VAL A 104 -14.87 -17.17 -12.69
N TYR A 105 -15.57 -18.04 -11.97
CA TYR A 105 -16.71 -17.69 -11.13
C TYR A 105 -16.38 -17.95 -9.67
N ALA A 106 -16.65 -16.97 -8.83
CA ALA A 106 -16.66 -17.13 -7.38
C ALA A 106 -18.10 -17.07 -6.87
N VAL A 107 -18.51 -18.13 -6.19
CA VAL A 107 -19.85 -18.22 -5.59
C VAL A 107 -19.73 -17.92 -4.10
N MET A 108 -20.48 -16.94 -3.64
CA MET A 108 -20.46 -16.48 -2.25
C MET A 108 -21.83 -16.64 -1.62
N GLU A 109 -21.86 -16.79 -0.31
CA GLU A 109 -23.12 -16.73 0.43
C GLU A 109 -23.78 -15.35 0.22
N ASN A 110 -25.09 -15.30 0.34
CA ASN A 110 -25.79 -14.02 0.47
C ASN A 110 -26.11 -13.80 1.95
N PRO A 111 -25.32 -13.00 2.69
CA PRO A 111 -25.48 -12.89 4.14
C PRO A 111 -26.76 -12.17 4.57
N GLY A 112 -27.50 -11.57 3.63
CA GLY A 112 -28.67 -10.76 3.97
C GLY A 112 -28.29 -9.40 4.59
N GLY A 113 -29.17 -8.87 5.46
CA GLY A 113 -28.96 -7.58 6.14
C GLY A 113 -28.93 -6.38 5.17
N CYS A 114 -28.48 -5.21 5.64
CA CYS A 114 -28.35 -4.01 4.81
C CYS A 114 -26.91 -3.47 4.83
N PRO A 115 -26.45 -2.75 3.79
CA PRO A 115 -25.17 -2.07 3.81
C PRO A 115 -25.06 -1.09 4.98
N LEU A 116 -23.90 -1.04 5.65
CA LEU A 116 -23.66 -0.11 6.76
C LEU A 116 -23.90 1.36 6.35
N GLN A 117 -23.60 1.70 5.11
CA GLN A 117 -23.88 3.02 4.59
C GLN A 117 -25.36 3.38 4.73
N LYS A 118 -26.26 2.51 4.23
CA LYS A 118 -27.71 2.71 4.32
C LYS A 118 -28.19 2.66 5.77
N TRP A 119 -27.64 1.73 6.56
CA TRP A 119 -27.95 1.62 7.98
C TRP A 119 -27.66 2.93 8.74
N LEU A 120 -26.48 3.57 8.47
CA LEU A 120 -26.11 4.84 9.06
C LEU A 120 -26.96 6.03 8.57
N GLU A 121 -27.44 6.00 7.34
CA GLU A 121 -28.39 6.99 6.81
C GLU A 121 -29.73 6.94 7.57
N GLU A 122 -30.19 5.74 7.94
CA GLU A 122 -31.44 5.52 8.65
C GLU A 122 -31.35 5.71 10.17
N HIS A 123 -30.19 5.37 10.79
CA HIS A 123 -30.03 5.33 12.25
C HIS A 123 -29.10 6.43 12.79
N GLY A 124 -28.36 7.11 11.95
CA GLY A 124 -27.42 8.16 12.34
C GLY A 124 -26.12 7.59 12.97
N THR A 125 -25.50 8.37 13.83
CA THR A 125 -24.25 8.02 14.53
C THR A 125 -24.50 7.06 15.68
N VAL A 126 -23.46 6.28 16.01
CA VAL A 126 -23.47 5.36 17.16
C VAL A 126 -22.38 5.74 18.17
N THR A 127 -22.50 5.26 19.39
CA THR A 127 -21.45 5.41 20.38
C THR A 127 -20.23 4.54 20.02
N PRO A 128 -19.01 4.89 20.47
CA PRO A 128 -17.83 4.06 20.24
C PRO A 128 -18.00 2.62 20.72
N GLN A 129 -18.69 2.39 21.82
CA GLN A 129 -18.97 1.04 22.34
C GLN A 129 -19.87 0.25 21.38
N GLN A 130 -20.90 0.89 20.85
CA GLN A 130 -21.78 0.27 19.86
C GLN A 130 -21.01 -0.03 18.55
N ALA A 131 -20.17 0.91 18.09
CA ALA A 131 -19.34 0.70 16.90
C ALA A 131 -18.37 -0.49 17.10
N CYS A 132 -17.70 -0.59 18.25
CA CYS A 132 -16.86 -1.75 18.59
C CYS A 132 -17.65 -3.07 18.56
N ALA A 133 -18.82 -3.11 19.21
CA ALA A 133 -19.65 -4.32 19.26
C ALA A 133 -20.16 -4.76 17.87
N MET A 134 -20.55 -3.80 17.03
CA MET A 134 -21.01 -4.07 15.66
C MET A 134 -19.87 -4.58 14.76
N LEU A 135 -18.70 -3.93 14.81
CA LEU A 135 -17.57 -4.21 13.94
C LEU A 135 -16.62 -5.30 14.42
N GLU A 136 -16.73 -5.76 15.69
CA GLU A 136 -15.86 -6.82 16.23
C GLU A 136 -15.68 -8.02 15.30
N PRO A 137 -16.74 -8.58 14.66
CA PRO A 137 -16.55 -9.67 13.72
C PRO A 137 -15.72 -9.28 12.49
N VAL A 138 -15.89 -8.05 11.99
CA VAL A 138 -15.11 -7.53 10.84
C VAL A 138 -13.64 -7.41 11.21
N PHE A 139 -13.32 -6.86 12.38
CA PHE A 139 -11.93 -6.79 12.86
C PHE A 139 -11.28 -8.17 12.92
N ARG A 140 -11.98 -9.18 13.46
CA ARG A 140 -11.49 -10.56 13.51
C ARG A 140 -11.32 -11.17 12.11
N GLY A 141 -12.26 -10.89 11.21
CA GLY A 141 -12.20 -11.38 9.83
C GLY A 141 -10.99 -10.80 9.07
N VAL A 142 -10.75 -9.48 9.20
CA VAL A 142 -9.59 -8.82 8.58
C VAL A 142 -8.28 -9.33 9.18
N GLU A 143 -8.22 -9.54 10.50
CA GLU A 143 -7.07 -10.16 11.14
C GLU A 143 -6.79 -11.56 10.58
N ALA A 144 -7.81 -12.40 10.40
CA ALA A 144 -7.64 -13.72 9.80
C ALA A 144 -7.13 -13.65 8.35
N MET A 145 -7.57 -12.67 7.55
CA MET A 145 -6.98 -12.39 6.24
C MET A 145 -5.50 -12.02 6.34
N HIS A 146 -5.15 -11.13 7.25
CA HIS A 146 -3.78 -10.67 7.45
C HIS A 146 -2.83 -11.79 7.91
N GLN A 147 -3.32 -12.76 8.69
CA GLN A 147 -2.52 -13.91 9.13
C GLN A 147 -2.08 -14.81 7.97
N VAL A 148 -2.84 -14.86 6.90
CA VAL A 148 -2.51 -15.62 5.67
C VAL A 148 -1.92 -14.73 4.56
N GLY A 149 -1.54 -13.48 4.88
CA GLY A 149 -0.91 -12.55 3.94
C GLY A 149 -1.88 -11.83 2.99
N LEU A 150 -3.20 -11.97 3.17
CA LEU A 150 -4.19 -11.25 2.38
C LEU A 150 -4.50 -9.88 2.98
N VAL A 151 -4.68 -8.87 2.12
CA VAL A 151 -5.15 -7.53 2.45
C VAL A 151 -6.44 -7.27 1.68
N HIS A 152 -7.47 -6.75 2.34
CA HIS A 152 -8.80 -6.58 1.74
C HIS A 152 -8.87 -5.37 0.79
N ARG A 153 -8.25 -4.25 1.14
CA ARG A 153 -8.13 -3.01 0.32
C ARG A 153 -9.44 -2.29 -0.03
N GLY A 154 -10.57 -2.83 0.34
CA GLY A 154 -11.89 -2.28 -0.01
C GLY A 154 -12.83 -2.12 1.17
N ILE A 155 -12.31 -1.93 2.38
CA ILE A 155 -13.12 -1.76 3.59
C ILE A 155 -13.76 -0.37 3.56
N CYS A 156 -15.09 -0.35 3.41
CA CYS A 156 -15.90 0.87 3.42
C CYS A 156 -17.34 0.52 3.83
N PRO A 157 -18.18 1.51 4.18
CA PRO A 157 -19.56 1.23 4.59
C PRO A 157 -20.42 0.50 3.56
N ALA A 158 -20.11 0.63 2.27
CA ALA A 158 -20.84 -0.08 1.21
C ALA A 158 -20.54 -1.59 1.20
N ASN A 159 -19.31 -1.97 1.61
CA ASN A 159 -18.84 -3.36 1.65
C ASN A 159 -19.00 -4.03 3.04
N ILE A 160 -19.62 -3.35 4.00
CA ILE A 160 -19.97 -3.92 5.30
C ILE A 160 -21.48 -4.05 5.36
N ARG A 161 -21.97 -5.22 5.71
CA ARG A 161 -23.39 -5.50 5.88
C ARG A 161 -23.72 -5.66 7.36
N ILE A 162 -24.78 -4.98 7.80
CA ILE A 162 -25.34 -5.16 9.13
C ILE A 162 -26.46 -6.18 9.05
N LEU A 163 -26.26 -7.29 9.74
CA LEU A 163 -27.22 -8.41 9.80
C LEU A 163 -28.35 -8.08 10.78
N ASP A 164 -29.44 -8.87 10.72
CA ASP A 164 -30.61 -8.70 11.60
C ASP A 164 -30.29 -8.84 13.10
N ASN A 165 -29.19 -9.52 13.44
CA ASN A 165 -28.68 -9.62 14.81
C ASN A 165 -27.77 -8.44 15.22
N GLY A 166 -27.67 -7.39 14.41
CA GLY A 166 -26.86 -6.21 14.64
C GLY A 166 -25.34 -6.37 14.45
N ARG A 167 -24.88 -7.55 14.04
CA ARG A 167 -23.44 -7.80 13.79
C ARG A 167 -23.06 -7.47 12.35
N ALA A 168 -21.85 -6.98 12.15
CA ALA A 168 -21.35 -6.66 10.84
C ALA A 168 -20.69 -7.86 10.15
N ARG A 169 -20.77 -7.89 8.82
CA ARG A 169 -20.06 -8.82 7.93
C ARG A 169 -19.42 -8.06 6.78
N LEU A 170 -18.15 -8.35 6.52
CA LEU A 170 -17.36 -7.74 5.44
C LEU A 170 -17.56 -8.53 4.15
N THR A 171 -17.78 -7.81 3.07
CA THR A 171 -18.01 -8.30 1.69
C THR A 171 -17.12 -7.51 0.73
N GLY A 172 -17.22 -7.75 -0.57
CA GLY A 172 -16.59 -6.91 -1.59
C GLY A 172 -15.12 -7.19 -1.81
N TYR A 173 -14.73 -8.47 -1.75
CA TYR A 173 -13.40 -8.94 -2.13
C TYR A 173 -13.07 -8.57 -3.57
N ALA A 174 -11.83 -8.18 -3.81
CA ALA A 174 -11.32 -7.84 -5.13
C ALA A 174 -9.80 -7.99 -5.18
N THR A 175 -9.28 -8.17 -6.40
CA THR A 175 -7.84 -8.21 -6.63
C THR A 175 -7.18 -6.86 -6.36
N VAL A 176 -5.85 -6.86 -6.19
CA VAL A 176 -5.04 -5.64 -6.07
C VAL A 176 -5.32 -4.71 -7.25
N GLY A 177 -5.40 -5.26 -8.46
CA GLY A 177 -5.65 -4.49 -9.68
C GLY A 177 -6.93 -3.66 -9.66
N LEU A 178 -8.00 -4.12 -8.99
CA LEU A 178 -9.20 -3.32 -8.83
C LEU A 178 -9.05 -2.22 -7.75
N ARG A 179 -8.15 -2.38 -6.81
CA ARG A 179 -8.04 -1.55 -5.61
C ARG A 179 -6.85 -0.58 -5.62
N THR A 180 -6.07 -0.55 -6.71
CA THR A 180 -4.91 0.32 -6.87
C THR A 180 -5.03 1.15 -8.14
N ALA A 181 -4.87 2.46 -8.04
CA ALA A 181 -4.91 3.37 -9.19
C ALA A 181 -3.80 3.04 -10.19
N GLY A 182 -4.15 3.05 -11.49
CA GLY A 182 -3.18 2.84 -12.56
C GLY A 182 -2.77 1.39 -12.83
N SER A 183 -3.50 0.41 -12.33
CA SER A 183 -3.21 -1.03 -12.46
C SER A 183 -3.51 -1.65 -13.83
N GLY A 184 -4.17 -0.90 -14.73
CA GLY A 184 -4.66 -1.41 -16.04
C GLY A 184 -6.09 -1.96 -16.02
N LEU A 185 -6.69 -2.17 -14.85
CA LEU A 185 -8.12 -2.34 -14.67
C LEU A 185 -8.78 -0.97 -14.44
N HIS A 186 -10.08 -0.89 -14.60
CA HIS A 186 -10.82 0.29 -14.15
C HIS A 186 -10.94 0.21 -12.63
N GLU A 187 -10.06 0.92 -11.94
CA GLU A 187 -9.95 0.90 -10.49
C GLU A 187 -11.22 1.36 -9.77
N GLN A 188 -11.45 0.78 -8.62
CA GLN A 188 -12.54 1.15 -7.71
C GLN A 188 -11.97 1.53 -6.34
N LEU A 189 -11.76 2.81 -6.14
CA LEU A 189 -11.36 3.40 -4.86
C LEU A 189 -12.57 4.02 -4.16
N TYR A 190 -12.51 4.08 -2.84
CA TYR A 190 -13.60 4.60 -2.01
C TYR A 190 -13.15 5.89 -1.33
N GLU A 191 -13.70 7.02 -1.75
CA GLU A 191 -13.38 8.34 -1.20
C GLU A 191 -13.61 8.39 0.31
N GLY A 192 -12.58 8.84 1.03
CA GLY A 192 -12.55 8.87 2.49
C GLY A 192 -12.19 7.56 3.18
N TYR A 193 -12.17 6.43 2.45
CA TYR A 193 -11.90 5.09 3.01
C TYR A 193 -10.67 4.41 2.42
N SER A 194 -10.39 4.59 1.13
CA SER A 194 -9.15 4.09 0.52
C SER A 194 -7.94 4.84 1.07
N ALA A 195 -6.91 4.07 1.45
CA ALA A 195 -5.69 4.60 2.03
C ALA A 195 -4.82 5.34 0.99
N PRO A 196 -3.95 6.28 1.41
CA PRO A 196 -3.12 7.06 0.50
C PRO A 196 -2.31 6.23 -0.50
N GLU A 197 -1.73 5.12 -0.06
CA GLU A 197 -0.92 4.22 -0.88
C GLU A 197 -1.68 3.55 -2.03
N GLN A 198 -3.01 3.46 -1.97
CA GLN A 198 -3.83 2.90 -3.05
C GLN A 198 -3.96 3.85 -4.26
N TYR A 199 -3.57 5.11 -4.12
CA TYR A 199 -3.63 6.11 -5.20
C TYR A 199 -2.36 6.12 -6.07
N SER A 200 -1.41 5.20 -5.85
CA SER A 200 -0.17 5.11 -6.60
C SER A 200 0.32 3.67 -6.73
N THR A 201 0.74 3.26 -7.92
CA THR A 201 1.41 1.96 -8.14
C THR A 201 2.85 1.94 -7.63
N ALA A 202 3.42 3.09 -7.26
CA ALA A 202 4.77 3.19 -6.69
C ALA A 202 4.79 2.94 -5.16
N GLU A 203 3.64 3.00 -4.50
CA GLU A 203 3.51 2.79 -3.06
C GLU A 203 3.14 1.33 -2.77
N PHE A 204 3.71 0.79 -1.68
CA PHE A 204 3.37 -0.56 -1.26
C PHE A 204 2.13 -0.56 -0.38
N GLU A 205 1.22 -1.49 -0.66
CA GLU A 205 0.04 -1.76 0.13
C GLU A 205 0.31 -2.92 1.10
N GLY A 206 -0.21 -2.83 2.30
CA GLY A 206 0.00 -3.82 3.34
C GLY A 206 -1.16 -3.89 4.32
N ARG A 207 -0.94 -4.56 5.45
CA ARG A 207 -1.94 -4.64 6.53
C ARG A 207 -2.42 -3.27 6.97
N TYR A 208 -1.50 -2.31 7.07
CA TYR A 208 -1.77 -0.91 7.42
C TYR A 208 -2.74 -0.19 6.48
N THR A 209 -2.96 -0.70 5.27
CA THR A 209 -3.96 -0.19 4.32
C THR A 209 -5.38 -0.46 4.84
N ASP A 210 -5.62 -1.67 5.35
CA ASP A 210 -6.90 -2.04 5.93
C ASP A 210 -7.14 -1.37 7.29
N GLU A 211 -6.09 -1.15 8.09
CA GLU A 211 -6.19 -0.40 9.35
C GLU A 211 -6.64 1.04 9.12
N TYR A 212 -6.12 1.71 8.09
CA TYR A 212 -6.62 3.02 7.69
C TYR A 212 -8.11 2.99 7.35
N SER A 213 -8.52 2.02 6.54
CA SER A 213 -9.91 1.87 6.10
C SER A 213 -10.84 1.53 7.26
N LEU A 214 -10.43 0.66 8.19
CA LEU A 214 -11.18 0.35 9.43
C LEU A 214 -11.34 1.60 10.32
N ALA A 215 -10.26 2.37 10.50
CA ALA A 215 -10.32 3.63 11.25
C ALA A 215 -11.25 4.64 10.57
N ALA A 216 -11.26 4.70 9.23
CA ALA A 216 -12.14 5.57 8.46
C ALA A 216 -13.62 5.18 8.60
N VAL A 217 -13.93 3.88 8.55
CA VAL A 217 -15.29 3.38 8.82
C VAL A 217 -15.73 3.72 10.24
N PHE A 218 -14.87 3.48 11.21
CA PHE A 218 -15.18 3.80 12.61
C PHE A 218 -15.40 5.31 12.81
N TYR A 219 -14.55 6.14 12.19
CA TYR A 219 -14.72 7.60 12.19
C TYR A 219 -16.10 7.99 11.63
N ARG A 220 -16.52 7.42 10.49
CA ARG A 220 -17.85 7.64 9.91
C ARG A 220 -18.98 7.27 10.88
N MET A 221 -18.86 6.15 11.56
CA MET A 221 -19.88 5.67 12.50
C MET A 221 -20.07 6.59 13.68
N VAL A 222 -18.99 7.18 14.24
CA VAL A 222 -19.07 8.01 15.46
C VAL A 222 -19.19 9.51 15.15
N CYS A 223 -18.74 9.96 13.98
CA CYS A 223 -18.78 11.38 13.57
C CYS A 223 -19.95 11.74 12.66
N GLY A 224 -20.59 10.76 12.00
CA GLY A 224 -21.66 10.98 11.04
C GLY A 224 -21.20 11.44 9.66
N VAL A 225 -19.91 11.73 9.47
CA VAL A 225 -19.28 12.12 8.20
C VAL A 225 -18.06 11.25 7.93
N SER A 226 -17.73 11.01 6.66
CA SER A 226 -16.50 10.34 6.27
C SER A 226 -15.28 11.25 6.52
N PRO A 227 -14.08 10.67 6.71
CA PRO A 227 -12.84 11.43 6.63
C PRO A 227 -12.69 12.14 5.28
N VAL A 228 -11.87 13.19 5.24
CA VAL A 228 -11.46 13.84 3.99
C VAL A 228 -10.75 12.80 3.12
N PRO A 229 -11.07 12.71 1.80
CA PRO A 229 -10.43 11.74 0.90
C PRO A 229 -8.90 11.83 0.92
N ALA A 230 -8.22 10.69 0.96
CA ALA A 230 -6.77 10.62 1.08
C ALA A 230 -6.04 11.40 -0.04
N ALA A 231 -6.55 11.36 -1.26
CA ALA A 231 -6.00 12.12 -2.39
C ALA A 231 -5.98 13.65 -2.13
N GLN A 232 -7.00 14.18 -1.46
CA GLN A 232 -7.04 15.61 -1.07
C GLN A 232 -6.09 15.87 0.09
N ARG A 233 -6.02 14.97 1.06
CA ARG A 233 -5.14 15.07 2.23
C ARG A 233 -3.66 15.02 1.87
N LEU A 234 -3.28 14.30 0.82
CA LEU A 234 -1.90 14.28 0.29
C LEU A 234 -1.44 15.66 -0.20
N VAL A 235 -2.37 16.50 -0.67
CA VAL A 235 -2.07 17.89 -1.05
C VAL A 235 -2.03 18.80 0.18
N SER A 236 -3.01 18.67 1.07
CA SER A 236 -3.09 19.43 2.32
C SER A 236 -3.93 18.65 3.33
N ASP A 237 -3.28 18.16 4.42
CA ASP A 237 -3.98 17.38 5.43
C ASP A 237 -4.89 18.26 6.30
N SER A 238 -6.14 18.31 5.92
CA SER A 238 -7.19 19.07 6.60
C SER A 238 -8.21 18.18 7.31
N ASN A 239 -7.90 16.88 7.54
CA ASN A 239 -8.85 15.98 8.20
C ASN A 239 -9.04 16.36 9.67
N PRO A 240 -10.27 16.75 10.09
CA PRO A 240 -10.50 17.14 11.47
C PRO A 240 -10.41 15.94 12.41
N LYS A 241 -9.88 16.14 13.64
CA LYS A 241 -9.95 15.11 14.68
C LYS A 241 -11.39 14.78 15.02
N ALA A 242 -11.71 13.52 15.28
CA ALA A 242 -13.08 13.06 15.52
C ALA A 242 -13.79 13.86 16.62
N ARG A 243 -13.09 14.25 17.68
CA ARG A 243 -13.65 15.05 18.77
C ARG A 243 -13.98 16.51 18.37
N THR A 244 -13.31 17.02 17.34
CA THR A 244 -13.64 18.35 16.77
C THR A 244 -14.95 18.30 16.01
N VAL A 245 -15.25 17.16 15.36
CA VAL A 245 -16.50 16.95 14.62
C VAL A 245 -17.65 16.61 15.57
N SER A 246 -17.38 15.76 16.55
CA SER A 246 -18.38 15.31 17.53
C SER A 246 -17.79 15.33 18.94
N SER A 247 -18.25 16.25 19.78
CA SER A 247 -17.80 16.38 21.18
C SER A 247 -18.15 15.14 22.04
N ALA A 248 -19.09 14.31 21.58
CA ALA A 248 -19.47 13.05 22.22
C ALA A 248 -18.39 11.96 22.08
N VAL A 249 -17.46 12.10 21.12
CA VAL A 249 -16.34 11.15 20.95
C VAL A 249 -15.31 11.33 22.06
N PRO A 250 -15.00 10.29 22.84
CA PRO A 250 -14.00 10.36 23.91
C PRO A 250 -12.60 10.76 23.38
N PRO A 251 -11.77 11.47 24.17
CA PRO A 251 -10.43 11.89 23.73
C PRO A 251 -9.56 10.74 23.23
N TYR A 252 -9.58 9.60 23.92
CA TYR A 252 -8.76 8.45 23.51
C TYR A 252 -9.21 7.84 22.18
N VAL A 253 -10.52 7.76 21.91
CA VAL A 253 -11.04 7.30 20.59
C VAL A 253 -10.62 8.27 19.49
N SER A 254 -10.74 9.59 19.75
CA SER A 254 -10.31 10.61 18.79
C SER A 254 -8.80 10.53 18.48
N GLU A 255 -7.96 10.22 19.47
CA GLU A 255 -6.53 10.02 19.29
C GLU A 255 -6.23 8.73 18.53
N THR A 256 -6.91 7.62 18.87
CA THR A 256 -6.78 6.36 18.14
C THR A 256 -7.12 6.53 16.65
N LEU A 257 -8.23 7.22 16.34
CA LEU A 257 -8.62 7.48 14.97
C LEU A 257 -7.63 8.41 14.25
N TYR A 258 -7.07 9.39 14.95
CA TYR A 258 -6.00 10.23 14.41
C TYR A 258 -4.75 9.41 14.05
N LEU A 259 -4.32 8.47 14.90
CA LEU A 259 -3.19 7.58 14.64
C LEU A 259 -3.50 6.57 13.52
N GLY A 260 -4.72 6.01 13.46
CA GLY A 260 -5.13 5.09 12.40
C GLY A 260 -5.27 5.75 11.03
N LEU A 261 -5.55 7.06 11.00
CA LEU A 261 -5.74 7.84 9.77
C LEU A 261 -4.49 8.64 9.35
N ARG A 262 -3.30 8.34 9.87
CA ARG A 262 -2.05 8.99 9.42
C ARG A 262 -1.81 8.68 7.95
N LEU A 263 -1.30 9.66 7.19
CA LEU A 263 -1.06 9.49 5.76
C LEU A 263 0.10 8.53 5.48
N LYS A 264 1.20 8.67 6.25
CA LYS A 264 2.35 7.79 6.10
C LYS A 264 2.10 6.44 6.79
N PRO A 265 2.24 5.31 6.09
CA PRO A 265 2.03 3.98 6.68
C PRO A 265 2.84 3.72 7.95
N VAL A 266 4.10 4.15 7.99
CA VAL A 266 5.00 3.94 9.16
C VAL A 266 4.58 4.71 10.42
N GLU A 267 3.80 5.78 10.26
CA GLU A 267 3.26 6.58 11.38
C GLU A 267 1.89 6.08 11.84
N ARG A 268 1.37 5.02 11.21
CA ARG A 268 0.03 4.47 11.44
C ARG A 268 0.06 3.33 12.42
N ILE A 269 -1.05 3.01 13.06
CA ILE A 269 -1.24 1.76 13.80
C ILE A 269 -1.02 0.60 12.81
N GLN A 270 -0.24 -0.42 13.22
CA GLN A 270 0.31 -1.42 12.30
C GLN A 270 -0.48 -2.73 12.26
N THR A 271 -1.39 -2.97 13.21
CA THR A 271 -2.16 -4.22 13.26
C THR A 271 -3.60 -4.00 13.69
N VAL A 272 -4.49 -4.80 13.14
CA VAL A 272 -5.93 -4.78 13.47
C VAL A 272 -6.19 -4.99 14.96
N PRO A 273 -5.54 -5.93 15.68
CA PRO A 273 -5.70 -6.07 17.11
C PRO A 273 -5.28 -4.83 17.91
N GLN A 274 -4.19 -4.14 17.52
CA GLN A 274 -3.78 -2.89 18.14
C GLN A 274 -4.84 -1.80 17.96
N LEU A 275 -5.36 -1.63 16.73
CA LEU A 275 -6.41 -0.67 16.44
C LEU A 275 -7.67 -0.95 17.28
N PHE A 276 -8.15 -2.19 17.31
CA PHE A 276 -9.35 -2.56 18.06
C PHE A 276 -9.17 -2.37 19.56
N LYS A 277 -8.03 -2.76 20.11
CA LYS A 277 -7.70 -2.57 21.52
C LYS A 277 -7.63 -1.09 21.91
N ALA A 278 -7.02 -0.25 21.05
CA ALA A 278 -6.94 1.19 21.27
C ALA A 278 -8.33 1.87 21.22
N LEU A 279 -9.22 1.43 20.31
CA LEU A 279 -10.61 1.93 20.27
C LEU A 279 -11.42 1.54 21.51
N SER A 280 -10.99 0.51 22.24
CA SER A 280 -11.71 -0.05 23.41
C SER A 280 -11.08 0.32 24.75
N SER A 281 -9.82 0.78 24.80
CA SER A 281 -9.07 1.05 26.05
C SER A 281 -8.33 2.37 26.00
N GLN A 282 -8.68 3.26 26.94
CA GLN A 282 -8.01 4.55 27.09
C GLN A 282 -6.53 4.39 27.49
N GLU A 283 -6.25 3.45 28.38
CA GLU A 283 -4.89 3.20 28.88
C GLU A 283 -3.97 2.73 27.74
N TYR A 284 -4.47 1.78 26.94
CA TYR A 284 -3.72 1.28 25.80
C TYR A 284 -3.48 2.36 24.73
N THR A 285 -4.47 3.23 24.48
CA THR A 285 -4.28 4.36 23.53
C THR A 285 -3.19 5.31 24.03
N GLN A 286 -3.13 5.60 25.32
CA GLN A 286 -2.09 6.47 25.87
C GLN A 286 -0.70 5.86 25.77
N GLU A 287 -0.57 4.55 25.99
CA GLU A 287 0.67 3.82 25.80
C GLU A 287 1.11 3.84 24.33
N LEU A 288 0.19 3.49 23.43
CA LEU A 288 0.43 3.46 21.99
C LEU A 288 0.85 4.84 21.46
N ALA A 289 0.16 5.90 21.88
CA ALA A 289 0.49 7.27 21.46
C ALA A 289 1.87 7.73 21.96
N ARG A 290 2.37 7.20 23.07
CA ARG A 290 3.73 7.48 23.54
C ARG A 290 4.78 6.78 22.67
N THR A 291 4.53 5.51 22.33
CA THR A 291 5.47 4.71 21.52
C THR A 291 5.49 5.13 20.05
N MET A 292 4.37 5.63 19.52
CA MET A 292 4.24 6.09 18.14
C MET A 292 4.61 7.58 17.95
N LYS A 293 4.86 8.35 19.00
CA LYS A 293 5.46 9.67 18.82
C LYS A 293 6.86 9.46 18.25
N PRO A 294 7.21 10.11 17.10
CA PRO A 294 8.61 10.15 16.69
C PRO A 294 9.38 10.67 17.91
N GLU A 295 10.43 9.95 18.31
CA GLU A 295 11.38 10.45 19.27
C GLU A 295 11.83 11.81 18.72
N THR A 296 11.43 12.89 19.38
CA THR A 296 12.07 14.18 19.17
C THR A 296 13.53 13.92 19.51
N PRO A 297 14.47 14.12 18.57
CA PRO A 297 15.88 13.92 18.86
C PRO A 297 16.16 14.73 20.12
N VAL A 298 16.53 14.03 21.19
CA VAL A 298 16.98 14.67 22.45
C VAL A 298 18.21 15.48 22.08
N GLY A 299 18.03 16.81 22.06
CA GLY A 299 19.12 17.75 21.95
C GLY A 299 19.50 18.14 20.52
N GLN A 300 18.63 18.84 19.81
CA GLN A 300 19.14 19.89 18.94
C GLN A 300 19.32 21.16 19.81
N PRO A 301 20.53 21.70 19.95
CA PRO A 301 20.71 23.02 20.52
C PRO A 301 19.92 24.03 19.68
N GLU A 302 19.25 24.93 20.36
CA GLU A 302 18.37 25.95 19.80
C GLU A 302 18.94 26.56 18.49
N GLU A 303 18.07 26.75 17.53
CA GLU A 303 18.28 27.37 16.19
C GLU A 303 19.13 28.68 16.20
N LYS A 304 19.34 29.26 17.37
CA LYS A 304 20.23 30.43 17.58
C LYS A 304 21.73 30.13 17.35
N ALA A 305 22.19 28.89 17.54
CA ALA A 305 23.58 28.52 17.31
C ALA A 305 23.93 28.42 15.80
N HIS A 306 22.96 28.02 14.96
CA HIS A 306 23.19 27.90 13.52
C HIS A 306 23.27 29.24 12.80
N LEU A 307 22.51 30.25 13.23
CA LEU A 307 22.54 31.58 12.62
C LEU A 307 23.86 32.32 12.93
N LEU A 308 24.45 32.09 14.14
CA LEU A 308 25.76 32.61 14.52
C LEU A 308 26.91 31.93 13.75
N SER A 309 26.78 30.62 13.47
CA SER A 309 27.76 29.86 12.69
C SER A 309 27.80 30.29 11.21
N ILE A 310 26.63 30.54 10.59
CA ILE A 310 26.55 31.01 9.18
C ILE A 310 27.11 32.44 9.05
N LYS A 311 26.83 33.32 10.00
CA LYS A 311 27.42 34.68 10.02
C LYS A 311 28.94 34.66 10.25
N GLY A 312 29.43 33.75 11.09
CA GLY A 312 30.86 33.52 11.29
C GLY A 312 31.55 32.98 10.03
N LEU A 313 30.89 32.03 9.32
CA LEU A 313 31.40 31.48 8.05
C LEU A 313 31.45 32.54 6.94
N LEU A 314 30.39 33.35 6.81
CA LEU A 314 30.35 34.47 5.84
C LEU A 314 31.39 35.55 6.15
N ALA A 315 31.62 35.88 7.42
CA ALA A 315 32.68 36.81 7.83
C ALA A 315 34.06 36.21 7.51
N GLY A 316 34.30 34.94 7.75
CA GLY A 316 35.54 34.22 7.38
C GLY A 316 35.83 34.25 5.88
N ILE A 317 34.80 34.00 5.05
CA ILE A 317 34.90 34.07 3.58
C ILE A 317 35.23 35.49 3.11
N LEU A 318 34.60 36.52 3.68
CA LEU A 318 34.89 37.92 3.35
C LEU A 318 36.35 38.34 3.71
N ILE A 319 36.87 37.89 4.86
CA ILE A 319 38.24 38.10 5.27
C ILE A 319 39.20 37.38 4.32
N LEU A 320 38.89 36.15 3.92
CA LEU A 320 39.74 35.38 2.99
C LEU A 320 39.78 36.01 1.59
N LEU A 321 38.67 36.54 1.10
CA LEU A 321 38.57 37.29 -0.16
C LEU A 321 39.38 38.60 -0.08
N ALA A 322 39.35 39.31 1.05
CA ALA A 322 40.13 40.51 1.25
C ALA A 322 41.64 40.21 1.25
N ILE A 323 42.08 39.13 1.90
CA ILE A 323 43.48 38.67 1.89
C ILE A 323 43.93 38.28 0.48
N LEU A 324 43.08 37.55 -0.28
CA LEU A 324 43.35 37.20 -1.69
C LEU A 324 43.52 38.44 -2.57
N LEU A 325 42.66 39.45 -2.35
CA LEU A 325 42.73 40.71 -3.10
C LEU A 325 44.02 41.49 -2.79
N VAL A 326 44.45 41.52 -1.53
CA VAL A 326 45.71 42.11 -1.11
C VAL A 326 46.92 41.37 -1.71
N LEU A 327 46.89 40.03 -1.71
CA LEU A 327 47.91 39.19 -2.34
C LEU A 327 47.96 39.39 -3.85
N MET A 328 46.82 39.55 -4.52
CA MET A 328 46.72 39.79 -5.95
C MET A 328 47.33 41.18 -6.31
N VAL A 329 47.04 42.22 -5.49
CA VAL A 329 47.60 43.52 -5.68
C VAL A 329 49.12 43.50 -5.40
N TRP A 330 49.54 42.75 -4.37
CA TRP A 330 50.99 42.61 -4.05
C TRP A 330 51.78 41.89 -5.15
N THR A 331 51.18 40.83 -5.75
CA THR A 331 51.77 40.14 -6.91
C THR A 331 51.84 41.03 -8.15
N MET A 332 50.80 41.86 -8.41
CA MET A 332 50.84 42.83 -9.51
C MET A 332 51.91 43.89 -9.32
N VAL A 333 52.15 44.31 -8.09
CA VAL A 333 53.24 45.33 -7.78
C VAL A 333 54.61 44.69 -7.82
N SER A 334 54.76 43.41 -7.41
CA SER A 334 56.07 42.73 -7.42
C SER A 334 56.48 42.18 -8.80
N HIS A 335 55.58 42.10 -9.76
CA HIS A 335 55.86 41.64 -11.13
C HIS A 335 56.43 42.75 -12.05
N ASN A 336 56.59 43.96 -11.55
CA ASN A 336 57.18 45.13 -12.32
C ASN A 336 58.67 45.37 -12.12
N LEU A 337 59.49 44.36 -11.77
CA LEU A 337 60.89 44.42 -11.78
C LEU A 337 61.52 43.36 -12.68
N PRO A 338 62.37 43.75 -13.65
CA PRO A 338 62.99 42.81 -14.57
C PRO A 338 64.26 42.20 -14.02
N SER A 339 64.49 40.90 -14.11
CA SER A 339 65.80 40.28 -14.36
C SER A 339 65.79 38.77 -14.45
N ALA A 340 66.17 38.33 -15.61
CA ALA A 340 67.16 37.32 -16.00
C ALA A 340 67.03 35.86 -15.51
N SER A 341 66.68 35.02 -16.48
CA SER A 341 67.24 33.72 -16.87
C SER A 341 67.86 32.77 -15.85
N SER A 342 67.35 31.59 -15.72
CA SER A 342 67.98 30.36 -16.19
C SER A 342 67.08 29.15 -15.83
N GLY A 343 66.96 28.18 -16.77
CA GLY A 343 66.04 27.10 -16.76
C GLY A 343 66.39 25.96 -15.82
N SER A 344 65.38 25.18 -15.56
CA SER A 344 65.46 23.74 -15.57
C SER A 344 64.03 23.18 -15.37
N VAL A 345 63.76 22.16 -16.15
CA VAL A 345 62.53 21.37 -16.27
C VAL A 345 62.43 20.42 -15.08
N GLU A 346 61.19 20.19 -14.60
CA GLU A 346 60.63 18.96 -14.06
C GLU A 346 59.73 19.16 -12.84
N PRO A 347 58.84 18.20 -12.53
CA PRO A 347 57.48 18.10 -13.03
C PRO A 347 56.40 18.39 -11.95
N GLU A 348 55.21 18.59 -12.42
CA GLU A 348 53.96 18.76 -11.67
C GLU A 348 53.70 17.59 -10.72
N PRO A 349 53.29 17.78 -9.45
CA PRO A 349 52.61 16.77 -8.70
C PRO A 349 51.10 17.01 -8.77
N ALA A 350 50.40 15.94 -9.20
CA ALA A 350 48.97 15.80 -9.27
C ALA A 350 48.23 16.31 -8.03
N SER A 351 47.19 17.09 -8.26
CA SER A 351 46.22 17.46 -7.23
C SER A 351 45.49 16.22 -6.71
N SER A 352 45.64 15.93 -5.45
CA SER A 352 44.86 14.94 -4.73
C SER A 352 43.48 15.52 -4.50
N GLU A 353 42.50 15.14 -5.35
CA GLU A 353 41.08 15.20 -5.01
C GLU A 353 40.86 14.20 -3.87
N VAL A 354 40.34 14.69 -2.77
CA VAL A 354 39.80 13.85 -1.69
C VAL A 354 38.56 13.20 -2.23
N LEU A 355 38.68 11.96 -2.69
CA LEU A 355 37.57 11.09 -3.07
C LEU A 355 36.71 10.78 -1.82
N GLU A 356 35.48 11.27 -1.80
CA GLU A 356 34.46 10.71 -0.91
C GLU A 356 34.37 9.19 -1.19
N PRO A 357 34.09 8.34 -0.18
CA PRO A 357 33.99 6.90 -0.38
C PRO A 357 32.84 6.62 -1.36
N GLN A 358 33.19 6.20 -2.57
CA GLN A 358 32.23 5.77 -3.57
C GLN A 358 31.74 4.37 -3.18
N ASN A 359 30.43 4.24 -2.88
CA ASN A 359 29.81 2.94 -2.64
C ASN A 359 29.65 2.21 -3.97
N LEU A 360 30.52 1.22 -4.21
CA LEU A 360 30.43 0.32 -5.36
C LEU A 360 29.43 -0.79 -5.06
N VAL A 361 28.57 -1.09 -6.02
CA VAL A 361 27.61 -2.20 -5.94
C VAL A 361 28.33 -3.55 -5.89
N PRO A 362 28.10 -4.39 -4.88
CA PRO A 362 28.67 -5.75 -4.85
C PRO A 362 28.07 -6.62 -5.96
N SER A 363 28.79 -7.71 -6.31
CA SER A 363 28.19 -8.77 -7.15
C SER A 363 27.30 -9.66 -6.32
N PHE A 364 26.01 -9.68 -6.63
CA PHE A 364 25.02 -10.58 -6.02
C PHE A 364 24.72 -11.80 -6.87
N ILE A 365 25.17 -11.86 -8.14
CA ILE A 365 24.92 -12.96 -9.06
C ILE A 365 25.52 -14.26 -8.50
N GLY A 366 24.71 -15.32 -8.43
CA GLY A 366 25.08 -16.61 -7.87
C GLY A 366 24.96 -16.74 -6.36
N MET A 367 24.66 -15.65 -5.64
CA MET A 367 24.37 -15.69 -4.20
C MET A 367 22.94 -16.19 -3.95
N ASP A 368 22.73 -16.80 -2.79
CA ASP A 368 21.39 -17.13 -2.29
C ASP A 368 20.68 -15.83 -1.85
N TYR A 369 19.50 -15.57 -2.39
CA TYR A 369 18.76 -14.34 -2.09
C TYR A 369 18.40 -14.20 -0.61
N ALA A 370 18.10 -15.31 0.09
CA ALA A 370 17.82 -15.27 1.52
C ALA A 370 19.03 -14.79 2.34
N GLN A 371 20.26 -15.11 1.90
CA GLN A 371 21.48 -14.60 2.53
C GLN A 371 21.64 -13.09 2.29
N VAL A 372 21.38 -12.61 1.08
CA VAL A 372 21.45 -11.18 0.74
C VAL A 372 20.40 -10.38 1.51
N GLN A 373 19.16 -10.88 1.59
CA GLN A 373 18.06 -10.24 2.31
C GLN A 373 18.30 -10.16 3.84
N ASN A 374 18.99 -11.15 4.41
CA ASN A 374 19.28 -11.18 5.84
C ASN A 374 20.57 -10.41 6.22
N ASN A 375 21.36 -9.97 5.25
CA ASN A 375 22.57 -9.19 5.50
C ASN A 375 22.24 -7.70 5.74
N ARG A 376 22.44 -7.25 6.99
CA ARG A 376 22.15 -5.86 7.40
C ARG A 376 23.02 -4.82 6.71
N GLU A 377 24.19 -5.17 6.24
CA GLU A 377 25.07 -4.27 5.51
C GLU A 377 24.47 -3.95 4.13
N TYR A 378 23.98 -4.96 3.42
CA TYR A 378 23.35 -4.79 2.11
C TYR A 378 21.98 -4.12 2.21
N THR A 379 21.12 -4.58 3.11
CA THR A 379 19.77 -4.01 3.30
C THR A 379 19.78 -2.64 3.94
N GLY A 380 20.84 -2.26 4.64
CA GLY A 380 21.04 -0.89 5.14
C GLY A 380 21.56 0.08 4.07
N MET A 381 22.15 -0.42 2.99
CA MET A 381 22.80 0.37 1.95
C MET A 381 21.97 0.48 0.66
N TYR A 382 21.23 -0.59 0.30
CA TYR A 382 20.48 -0.70 -0.95
C TYR A 382 19.04 -1.16 -0.71
N LEU A 383 18.15 -0.73 -1.61
CA LEU A 383 16.80 -1.29 -1.74
C LEU A 383 16.82 -2.37 -2.81
N PHE A 384 16.21 -3.54 -2.55
CA PHE A 384 16.16 -4.63 -3.50
C PHE A 384 14.77 -4.77 -4.12
N TYR A 385 14.70 -4.70 -5.45
CA TYR A 385 13.52 -5.09 -6.22
C TYR A 385 13.77 -6.47 -6.82
N VAL A 386 12.95 -7.45 -6.44
CA VAL A 386 13.17 -8.86 -6.79
C VAL A 386 12.06 -9.37 -7.70
N THR A 387 12.46 -10.00 -8.79
CA THR A 387 11.59 -10.79 -9.67
C THR A 387 12.08 -12.23 -9.68
N GLU A 388 11.17 -13.17 -9.92
CA GLU A 388 11.50 -14.57 -9.97
C GLU A 388 11.22 -15.15 -11.35
N GLU A 389 12.18 -15.94 -11.89
CA GLU A 389 12.07 -16.59 -13.19
C GLU A 389 12.50 -18.06 -13.11
N TYR A 390 11.96 -18.91 -13.98
CA TYR A 390 12.40 -20.32 -14.08
C TYR A 390 13.75 -20.41 -14.79
N SER A 391 14.60 -21.33 -14.32
CA SER A 391 15.92 -21.57 -14.94
C SER A 391 16.29 -23.04 -14.84
N ASP A 392 16.59 -23.66 -15.96
CA ASP A 392 17.08 -25.05 -16.03
C ASP A 392 18.54 -25.19 -15.58
N THR A 393 19.25 -24.09 -15.36
CA THR A 393 20.70 -24.09 -15.09
C THR A 393 21.07 -23.49 -13.73
N VAL A 394 20.20 -22.70 -13.12
CA VAL A 394 20.47 -22.03 -11.84
C VAL A 394 19.52 -22.59 -10.77
N PRO A 395 20.05 -23.09 -9.65
CA PRO A 395 19.24 -23.62 -8.55
C PRO A 395 18.21 -22.59 -8.02
N ALA A 396 17.07 -23.10 -7.50
CA ALA A 396 16.06 -22.28 -6.86
C ALA A 396 16.64 -21.43 -5.72
N GLY A 397 16.24 -20.16 -5.63
CA GLY A 397 16.69 -19.22 -4.61
C GLY A 397 17.97 -18.46 -4.94
N GLN A 398 18.71 -18.84 -5.99
CA GLN A 398 19.93 -18.12 -6.40
C GLN A 398 19.62 -16.94 -7.33
N ILE A 399 20.39 -15.87 -7.19
CA ILE A 399 20.28 -14.66 -8.00
C ILE A 399 20.93 -14.90 -9.37
N MET A 400 20.14 -14.77 -10.44
CA MET A 400 20.56 -14.97 -11.82
C MET A 400 21.12 -13.70 -12.46
N THR A 401 20.49 -12.57 -12.22
CA THR A 401 20.92 -11.27 -12.77
C THR A 401 20.72 -10.15 -11.77
N GLN A 402 21.50 -9.09 -11.92
CA GLN A 402 21.37 -7.86 -11.16
C GLN A 402 21.45 -6.63 -12.06
N GLU A 403 20.76 -5.56 -11.70
CA GLU A 403 20.83 -4.26 -12.37
C GLU A 403 20.71 -3.15 -11.30
N PRO A 404 21.69 -2.24 -11.21
CA PRO A 404 22.89 -2.11 -12.05
C PRO A 404 23.92 -3.21 -11.83
N ALA A 405 24.88 -3.32 -12.75
CA ALA A 405 25.96 -4.29 -12.68
C ALA A 405 26.84 -4.05 -11.44
N ALA A 406 27.58 -5.10 -11.03
CA ALA A 406 28.61 -4.97 -10.00
C ALA A 406 29.62 -3.86 -10.36
N ASP A 407 30.24 -3.26 -9.36
CA ASP A 407 31.19 -2.16 -9.47
C ASP A 407 30.63 -0.83 -10.03
N THR A 408 29.31 -0.73 -10.19
CA THR A 408 28.64 0.55 -10.48
C THR A 408 28.58 1.40 -9.22
N VAL A 409 28.79 2.71 -9.33
CA VAL A 409 28.67 3.65 -8.21
C VAL A 409 27.19 3.93 -7.98
N LEU A 410 26.67 3.57 -6.80
CA LEU A 410 25.32 3.91 -6.35
C LEU A 410 25.35 4.70 -5.05
N LYS A 411 24.34 5.56 -4.88
CA LYS A 411 24.11 6.24 -3.60
C LYS A 411 23.36 5.32 -2.64
N ALA A 412 23.58 5.51 -1.35
CA ALA A 412 22.84 4.81 -0.33
C ALA A 412 21.32 5.06 -0.48
N GLY A 413 20.51 3.99 -0.44
CA GLY A 413 19.06 4.04 -0.64
C GLY A 413 18.58 3.89 -2.10
N GLU A 414 19.49 3.76 -3.07
CA GLU A 414 19.10 3.45 -4.46
C GLU A 414 18.76 1.97 -4.62
N THR A 415 17.92 1.67 -5.64
CA THR A 415 17.33 0.33 -5.85
C THR A 415 18.19 -0.52 -6.77
N ILE A 416 18.46 -1.76 -6.35
CA ILE A 416 19.07 -2.81 -7.16
C ILE A 416 17.99 -3.81 -7.55
N ARG A 417 17.83 -4.08 -8.85
CA ARG A 417 16.94 -5.11 -9.36
C ARG A 417 17.66 -6.46 -9.39
N LEU A 418 17.03 -7.48 -8.85
CA LEU A 418 17.54 -8.86 -8.82
C LEU A 418 16.52 -9.79 -9.47
N VAL A 419 16.99 -10.73 -10.28
CA VAL A 419 16.19 -11.84 -10.78
C VAL A 419 16.66 -13.11 -10.08
N VAL A 420 15.72 -13.79 -9.40
CA VAL A 420 15.99 -15.00 -8.62
C VAL A 420 15.41 -16.23 -9.32
N SER A 421 16.16 -17.31 -9.34
CA SER A 421 15.72 -18.56 -9.94
C SER A 421 14.64 -19.25 -9.11
N LYS A 422 13.63 -19.81 -9.79
CA LYS A 422 12.64 -20.74 -9.20
C LYS A 422 13.07 -22.20 -9.25
N GLY A 423 14.17 -22.49 -9.93
CA GLY A 423 14.64 -23.85 -10.21
C GLY A 423 14.06 -24.40 -11.49
#